data_25e38b6b0077ac043cf44d219d15bb2b
#
_entry.id   25e38b6b0077ac043cf44d219d15bb2b
#
_cell.length_a   1.000
_cell.length_b   1.000
_cell.length_c   1.000
_cell.angle_alpha   90.00
_cell.angle_beta   90.00
_cell.angle_gamma   90.00
#
_symmetry.space_group_name_H-M   'P 1'
#
loop_
_entity.id
_entity.type
_entity.pdbx_description
1 polymer ?
#
loop_
_entity_poly.entity_id
_entity_poly.type
_entity_poly.pdbx_seq_one_letter_code
_entity_poly.pdbx_strand_id
1 'polypeptide(L)'
;MLLFFGIVFAFCTCGKRPVADLPTFHVDVKQRDSASCFFSGYSYVMLETNMECLLTDVDRIKVDSEKIAVLDRERILFYEHDTGRFIGKIDRLGKGHNEYLSIDDFIVRDSLVYVLSAMQYAILVYDVYGHPIKEIELDAFYKHFDFWDEHRVFLSSDFGNDTYYNFVLFDLRTG
;
A
#
# COMPACT_ATOMS: atom_id res chain seq x y z
N MET A 1 -6.52 -3.54 75.63
CA MET A 1 -7.31 -3.74 74.38
C MET A 1 -6.41 -3.29 73.25
N LEU A 2 -5.63 -4.23 72.66
CA LEU A 2 -4.66 -3.98 71.58
C LEU A 2 -5.34 -4.27 70.25
N LEU A 3 -5.47 -3.25 69.40
CA LEU A 3 -5.93 -3.41 68.04
C LEU A 3 -4.72 -3.74 67.13
N PHE A 4 -4.71 -4.94 66.57
CA PHE A 4 -3.77 -5.35 65.52
C PHE A 4 -4.28 -4.84 64.16
N PHE A 5 -3.53 -3.92 63.55
CA PHE A 5 -3.75 -3.49 62.17
C PHE A 5 -3.00 -4.42 61.24
N GLY A 6 -3.71 -5.32 60.60
CA GLY A 6 -3.12 -6.22 59.55
C GLY A 6 -2.97 -5.47 58.24
N ILE A 7 -1.73 -5.28 57.80
CA ILE A 7 -1.39 -4.78 56.47
C ILE A 7 -1.47 -5.93 55.49
N VAL A 8 -2.48 -5.90 54.62
CA VAL A 8 -2.57 -6.86 53.48
C VAL A 8 -1.71 -6.35 52.33
N PHE A 9 -0.57 -7.00 52.10
CA PHE A 9 0.22 -6.79 50.90
C PHE A 9 -0.44 -7.52 49.71
N ALA A 10 -1.07 -6.78 48.81
CA ALA A 10 -1.50 -7.30 47.54
C ALA A 10 -0.28 -7.43 46.60
N PHE A 11 0.22 -8.65 46.42
CA PHE A 11 1.21 -8.96 45.39
C PHE A 11 0.51 -8.91 44.03
N CYS A 12 0.79 -7.85 43.26
CA CYS A 12 0.41 -7.77 41.88
C CYS A 12 1.35 -8.71 41.09
N THR A 13 0.93 -9.94 40.87
CA THR A 13 1.67 -10.86 39.99
C THR A 13 1.45 -10.41 38.54
N CYS A 14 2.48 -9.79 37.96
CA CYS A 14 2.53 -9.49 36.55
C CYS A 14 2.61 -10.82 35.78
N GLY A 15 1.47 -11.40 35.44
CA GLY A 15 1.39 -12.61 34.63
C GLY A 15 1.99 -12.35 33.26
N LYS A 16 3.13 -12.96 32.95
CA LYS A 16 3.66 -13.02 31.59
C LYS A 16 2.59 -13.68 30.72
N ARG A 17 2.04 -12.94 29.75
CA ARG A 17 1.19 -13.56 28.72
C ARG A 17 2.01 -14.65 28.04
N PRO A 18 1.47 -15.85 27.83
CA PRO A 18 2.16 -16.87 27.06
C PRO A 18 2.39 -16.31 25.65
N VAL A 19 3.63 -16.20 25.26
CA VAL A 19 3.99 -15.91 23.87
C VAL A 19 3.49 -17.11 23.07
N ALA A 20 2.58 -16.87 22.13
CA ALA A 20 2.14 -17.92 21.22
C ALA A 20 3.38 -18.53 20.56
N ASP A 21 3.43 -19.85 20.52
CA ASP A 21 4.53 -20.59 19.88
C ASP A 21 4.40 -20.40 18.38
N LEU A 22 5.05 -19.34 17.87
CA LEU A 22 5.03 -19.02 16.45
C LEU A 22 5.96 -20.01 15.73
N PRO A 23 5.55 -20.54 14.56
CA PRO A 23 6.39 -21.41 13.78
C PRO A 23 7.70 -20.69 13.43
N THR A 24 8.80 -21.28 13.84
CA THR A 24 10.14 -20.74 13.54
C THR A 24 10.62 -21.34 12.22
N PHE A 25 10.92 -20.50 11.25
CA PHE A 25 11.53 -20.89 9.99
C PHE A 25 13.05 -20.67 10.07
N HIS A 26 13.81 -21.74 9.85
CA HIS A 26 15.25 -21.64 9.70
C HIS A 26 15.60 -21.39 8.25
N VAL A 27 16.16 -20.23 7.96
CA VAL A 27 16.66 -19.89 6.62
C VAL A 27 18.18 -20.08 6.62
N ASP A 28 18.67 -21.05 5.85
CA ASP A 28 20.12 -21.21 5.63
C ASP A 28 20.60 -20.25 4.54
N VAL A 29 21.11 -19.10 4.96
CA VAL A 29 21.64 -18.08 4.02
C VAL A 29 22.91 -18.49 3.26
N LYS A 30 23.49 -19.63 3.61
CA LYS A 30 24.67 -20.18 2.90
C LYS A 30 24.27 -21.04 1.70
N GLN A 31 23.04 -21.56 1.68
CA GLN A 31 22.53 -22.32 0.58
C GLN A 31 22.01 -21.35 -0.49
N ARG A 32 22.81 -21.12 -1.51
CA ARG A 32 22.45 -20.30 -2.67
C ARG A 32 21.88 -21.21 -3.73
N ASP A 33 20.57 -21.27 -3.85
CA ASP A 33 19.91 -21.91 -4.98
C ASP A 33 20.00 -20.99 -6.20
N SER A 34 20.13 -21.60 -7.38
CA SER A 34 20.08 -20.84 -8.63
C SER A 34 18.66 -20.27 -8.82
N ALA A 35 18.54 -19.05 -9.31
CA ALA A 35 17.25 -18.45 -9.65
C ALA A 35 16.40 -19.35 -10.58
N SER A 36 17.04 -20.20 -11.40
CA SER A 36 16.38 -21.20 -12.23
C SER A 36 15.55 -22.24 -11.47
N CYS A 37 15.76 -22.40 -10.16
CA CYS A 37 14.92 -23.28 -9.32
C CYS A 37 13.52 -22.70 -9.08
N PHE A 38 13.36 -21.38 -9.21
CA PHE A 38 12.12 -20.67 -8.93
C PHE A 38 11.34 -20.28 -10.20
N PHE A 39 11.99 -20.30 -11.37
CA PHE A 39 11.39 -19.87 -12.62
C PHE A 39 11.40 -21.01 -13.64
N SER A 40 10.24 -21.41 -14.11
CA SER A 40 10.08 -22.39 -15.20
C SER A 40 10.25 -21.78 -16.59
N GLY A 41 10.25 -20.45 -16.68
CA GLY A 41 10.40 -19.70 -17.91
C GLY A 41 10.25 -18.20 -17.68
N TYR A 42 10.51 -17.44 -18.73
CA TYR A 42 10.27 -15.98 -18.75
C TYR A 42 9.72 -15.59 -20.12
N SER A 43 8.96 -14.52 -20.15
CA SER A 43 8.48 -13.88 -21.36
C SER A 43 8.72 -12.38 -21.28
N TYR A 44 8.73 -11.73 -22.42
CA TYR A 44 8.87 -10.29 -22.53
C TYR A 44 7.58 -9.69 -23.09
N VAL A 45 7.13 -8.60 -22.47
CA VAL A 45 6.06 -7.76 -23.00
C VAL A 45 6.68 -6.43 -23.38
N MET A 46 6.63 -6.08 -24.68
CA MET A 46 7.09 -4.78 -25.15
C MET A 46 5.99 -3.75 -24.93
N LEU A 47 6.25 -2.77 -24.08
CA LEU A 47 5.31 -1.68 -23.85
C LEU A 47 5.32 -0.71 -25.03
N GLU A 48 4.14 -0.32 -25.47
CA GLU A 48 3.95 0.72 -26.47
C GLU A 48 4.69 2.00 -26.07
N THR A 49 5.39 2.61 -27.02
CA THR A 49 6.17 3.82 -26.79
C THR A 49 5.82 4.87 -27.83
N ASN A 50 5.18 5.95 -27.39
CA ASN A 50 4.89 7.13 -28.19
C ASN A 50 4.92 8.37 -27.28
N MET A 51 4.58 9.55 -27.82
CA MET A 51 4.63 10.81 -27.07
C MET A 51 3.69 10.85 -25.85
N GLU A 52 2.63 10.03 -25.82
CA GLU A 52 1.67 10.00 -24.72
C GLU A 52 2.08 9.06 -23.60
N CYS A 53 2.85 8.01 -23.93
CA CYS A 53 3.21 6.94 -23.02
C CYS A 53 4.74 6.68 -22.92
N LEU A 54 5.55 7.67 -23.27
CA LEU A 54 7.00 7.60 -23.10
C LEU A 54 7.36 7.52 -21.61
N LEU A 55 7.95 6.41 -21.20
CA LEU A 55 8.46 6.25 -19.84
C LEU A 55 9.79 7.00 -19.69
N THR A 56 9.98 7.65 -18.55
CA THR A 56 11.18 8.47 -18.26
C THR A 56 11.94 7.99 -17.04
N ASP A 57 11.25 7.64 -15.96
CA ASP A 57 11.85 7.24 -14.70
C ASP A 57 10.86 6.34 -13.93
N VAL A 58 11.04 5.04 -14.07
CA VAL A 58 10.10 4.05 -13.52
C VAL A 58 10.37 3.81 -12.05
N ASP A 59 9.45 4.28 -11.20
CA ASP A 59 9.54 4.11 -9.74
C ASP A 59 8.94 2.77 -9.28
N ARG A 60 7.82 2.38 -9.88
CA ARG A 60 7.09 1.18 -9.44
C ARG A 60 6.29 0.56 -10.58
N ILE A 61 6.23 -0.75 -10.58
CA ILE A 61 5.38 -1.52 -11.51
C ILE A 61 4.46 -2.41 -10.69
N LYS A 62 3.17 -2.39 -11.01
CA LYS A 62 2.18 -3.34 -10.51
C LYS A 62 1.56 -4.08 -11.70
N VAL A 63 1.44 -5.39 -11.57
CA VAL A 63 0.95 -6.25 -12.66
C VAL A 63 -0.18 -7.10 -12.12
N ASP A 64 -1.30 -7.11 -12.82
CA ASP A 64 -2.39 -8.06 -12.62
C ASP A 64 -2.62 -8.90 -13.89
N SER A 65 -3.68 -9.68 -13.93
CA SER A 65 -3.99 -10.56 -15.07
C SER A 65 -4.42 -9.82 -16.35
N GLU A 66 -4.76 -8.54 -16.26
CA GLU A 66 -5.29 -7.75 -17.37
C GLU A 66 -4.39 -6.57 -17.74
N LYS A 67 -3.68 -6.01 -16.76
CA LYS A 67 -2.99 -4.73 -16.90
C LYS A 67 -1.62 -4.72 -16.27
N ILE A 68 -0.75 -3.91 -16.86
CA ILE A 68 0.52 -3.47 -16.29
C ILE A 68 0.37 -2.00 -15.96
N ALA A 69 0.49 -1.64 -14.70
CA ALA A 69 0.47 -0.27 -14.22
C ALA A 69 1.88 0.18 -13.85
N VAL A 70 2.35 1.25 -14.44
CA VAL A 70 3.70 1.79 -14.28
C VAL A 70 3.63 3.18 -13.66
N LEU A 71 4.17 3.33 -12.45
CA LEU A 71 4.42 4.65 -11.87
C LEU A 71 5.72 5.19 -12.46
N ASP A 72 5.59 6.26 -13.22
CA ASP A 72 6.69 7.00 -13.86
C ASP A 72 6.71 8.41 -13.27
N ARG A 73 7.52 8.62 -12.22
CA ARG A 73 7.55 9.84 -11.40
C ARG A 73 6.19 10.14 -10.76
N GLU A 74 5.46 11.10 -11.33
CA GLU A 74 4.23 11.66 -10.77
C GLU A 74 3.01 11.31 -11.62
N ARG A 75 3.10 10.26 -12.46
CA ARG A 75 2.02 9.79 -13.30
C ARG A 75 1.97 8.26 -13.33
N ILE A 76 0.80 7.69 -13.52
CA ILE A 76 0.60 6.25 -13.63
C ILE A 76 0.14 5.95 -15.05
N LEU A 77 0.87 5.10 -15.76
CA LEU A 77 0.55 4.66 -17.11
C LEU A 77 0.04 3.22 -17.06
N PHE A 78 -0.96 2.92 -17.88
CA PHE A 78 -1.59 1.61 -17.94
C PHE A 78 -1.40 0.99 -19.31
N TYR A 79 -1.03 -0.30 -19.31
CA TYR A 79 -0.83 -1.09 -20.51
C TYR A 79 -1.58 -2.42 -20.40
N GLU A 80 -2.02 -2.97 -21.52
CA GLU A 80 -2.55 -4.32 -21.59
C GLU A 80 -1.46 -5.33 -21.20
N HIS A 81 -1.83 -6.28 -20.34
CA HIS A 81 -0.89 -7.27 -19.83
C HIS A 81 -0.19 -8.09 -20.94
N ASP A 82 -0.96 -8.59 -21.92
CA ASP A 82 -0.45 -9.52 -22.91
C ASP A 82 0.23 -8.85 -24.11
N THR A 83 -0.24 -7.67 -24.48
CA THR A 83 0.21 -6.99 -25.70
C THR A 83 1.17 -5.84 -25.45
N GLY A 84 1.16 -5.27 -24.22
CA GLY A 84 1.87 -4.05 -23.89
C GLY A 84 1.29 -2.79 -24.52
N ARG A 85 0.08 -2.85 -25.12
CA ARG A 85 -0.57 -1.72 -25.74
C ARG A 85 -1.00 -0.72 -24.66
N PHE A 86 -0.77 0.56 -24.91
CA PHE A 86 -1.16 1.65 -24.02
C PHE A 86 -2.69 1.75 -23.89
N ILE A 87 -3.18 1.81 -22.67
CA ILE A 87 -4.61 1.96 -22.34
C ILE A 87 -4.94 3.40 -22.01
N GLY A 88 -4.17 4.01 -21.11
CA GLY A 88 -4.44 5.33 -20.58
C GLY A 88 -3.45 5.72 -19.49
N LYS A 89 -3.65 6.88 -18.91
CA LYS A 89 -2.80 7.39 -17.82
C LYS A 89 -3.57 8.25 -16.83
N ILE A 90 -3.05 8.29 -15.61
CA ILE A 90 -3.39 9.30 -14.62
C ILE A 90 -2.19 10.25 -14.55
N ASP A 91 -2.40 11.49 -14.93
CA ASP A 91 -1.40 12.57 -14.97
C ASP A 91 -2.09 13.84 -14.47
N ARG A 92 -2.25 13.93 -13.13
CA ARG A 92 -3.04 14.95 -12.47
C ARG A 92 -2.32 15.58 -11.27
N LEU A 93 -1.02 15.79 -11.44
CA LEU A 93 -0.24 16.51 -10.43
C LEU A 93 -0.70 17.97 -10.35
N GLY A 94 -1.11 18.43 -9.19
CA GLY A 94 -1.55 19.80 -9.00
C GLY A 94 -2.15 20.07 -7.62
N LYS A 95 -2.75 21.24 -7.45
CA LYS A 95 -3.40 21.72 -6.22
C LYS A 95 -4.89 21.97 -6.40
N GLY A 96 -5.43 21.58 -7.53
CA GLY A 96 -6.85 21.72 -7.84
C GLY A 96 -7.68 20.58 -7.26
N HIS A 97 -9.01 20.70 -7.42
CA HIS A 97 -9.92 19.64 -7.04
C HIS A 97 -9.67 18.38 -7.89
N ASN A 98 -9.60 17.22 -7.24
CA ASN A 98 -9.25 15.94 -7.86
C ASN A 98 -7.85 15.88 -8.50
N GLU A 99 -6.92 16.68 -8.02
CA GLU A 99 -5.51 16.62 -8.35
C GLU A 99 -4.73 16.14 -7.12
N TYR A 100 -3.65 15.37 -7.32
CA TYR A 100 -2.79 14.93 -6.23
C TYR A 100 -1.53 15.78 -6.14
N LEU A 101 -1.00 15.93 -4.94
CA LEU A 101 0.31 16.58 -4.68
C LEU A 101 1.48 15.61 -4.76
N SER A 102 1.23 14.33 -4.54
CA SER A 102 2.20 13.24 -4.62
C SER A 102 1.51 11.92 -4.93
N ILE A 103 2.25 10.96 -5.43
CA ILE A 103 1.84 9.54 -5.47
C ILE A 103 2.76 8.79 -4.55
N ASP A 104 2.37 8.59 -3.30
CA ASP A 104 3.16 7.85 -2.33
C ASP A 104 2.96 6.34 -2.50
N ASP A 105 1.74 5.92 -2.78
CA ASP A 105 1.39 4.56 -3.16
C ASP A 105 0.15 4.55 -4.08
N PHE A 106 -0.08 3.45 -4.79
CA PHE A 106 -1.30 3.27 -5.57
C PHE A 106 -1.71 1.80 -5.64
N ILE A 107 -2.98 1.53 -5.81
CA ILE A 107 -3.53 0.19 -6.03
C ILE A 107 -4.50 0.23 -7.19
N VAL A 108 -4.43 -0.76 -8.06
CA VAL A 108 -5.41 -1.01 -9.12
C VAL A 108 -6.32 -2.13 -8.66
N ARG A 109 -7.63 -1.89 -8.64
CA ARG A 109 -8.63 -2.88 -8.25
C ARG A 109 -9.94 -2.62 -8.98
N ASP A 110 -10.51 -3.66 -9.60
CA ASP A 110 -11.83 -3.61 -10.26
C ASP A 110 -11.97 -2.42 -11.25
N SER A 111 -10.94 -2.16 -12.04
CA SER A 111 -10.84 -1.03 -12.97
C SER A 111 -10.76 0.37 -12.34
N LEU A 112 -10.68 0.44 -11.02
CA LEU A 112 -10.42 1.66 -10.28
C LEU A 112 -8.96 1.72 -9.83
N VAL A 113 -8.46 2.93 -9.75
CA VAL A 113 -7.10 3.24 -9.32
C VAL A 113 -7.17 4.11 -8.08
N TYR A 114 -6.72 3.58 -6.99
CA TYR A 114 -6.63 4.27 -5.71
C TYR A 114 -5.23 4.85 -5.59
N VAL A 115 -5.12 6.15 -5.48
CA VAL A 115 -3.85 6.89 -5.37
C VAL A 115 -3.76 7.49 -3.98
N LEU A 116 -2.80 7.04 -3.19
CA LEU A 116 -2.49 7.63 -1.89
C LEU A 116 -1.61 8.87 -2.09
N SER A 117 -2.13 10.02 -1.71
CA SER A 117 -1.39 11.28 -1.65
C SER A 117 -1.19 11.69 -0.19
N ALA A 118 -0.06 11.30 0.38
CA ALA A 118 0.25 11.53 1.79
C ALA A 118 0.29 13.03 2.14
N MET A 119 0.77 13.85 1.21
CA MET A 119 0.85 15.30 1.38
C MET A 119 -0.53 16.00 1.47
N GLN A 120 -1.58 15.34 0.97
CA GLN A 120 -2.96 15.84 1.02
C GLN A 120 -3.80 15.16 2.11
N TYR A 121 -3.25 14.12 2.76
CA TYR A 121 -4.02 13.28 3.68
C TYR A 121 -5.26 12.68 2.99
N ALA A 122 -5.07 12.13 1.78
CA ALA A 122 -6.18 11.64 0.98
C ALA A 122 -5.83 10.41 0.14
N ILE A 123 -6.86 9.61 -0.14
CA ILE A 123 -6.86 8.63 -1.23
C ILE A 123 -7.78 9.17 -2.33
N LEU A 124 -7.20 9.42 -3.49
CA LEU A 124 -7.93 9.82 -4.68
C LEU A 124 -8.22 8.60 -5.54
N VAL A 125 -9.43 8.48 -6.02
CA VAL A 125 -9.88 7.34 -6.84
C VAL A 125 -10.16 7.81 -8.24
N TYR A 126 -9.55 7.13 -9.21
CA TYR A 126 -9.70 7.40 -10.65
C TYR A 126 -10.08 6.13 -11.40
N ASP A 127 -10.52 6.29 -12.64
CA ASP A 127 -10.45 5.22 -13.63
C ASP A 127 -9.05 5.16 -14.29
N VAL A 128 -8.81 4.17 -15.13
CA VAL A 128 -7.52 3.98 -15.82
C VAL A 128 -7.24 5.07 -16.89
N TYR A 129 -8.20 5.91 -17.21
CA TYR A 129 -8.06 7.05 -18.11
C TYR A 129 -7.81 8.36 -17.39
N GLY A 130 -7.77 8.34 -16.05
CA GLY A 130 -7.53 9.48 -15.19
C GLY A 130 -8.78 10.34 -14.93
N HIS A 131 -9.99 9.83 -15.17
CA HIS A 131 -11.19 10.52 -14.73
C HIS A 131 -11.39 10.34 -13.22
N PRO A 132 -11.60 11.43 -12.49
CA PRO A 132 -11.78 11.34 -11.03
C PRO A 132 -13.14 10.74 -10.69
N ILE A 133 -13.16 9.87 -9.70
CA ILE A 133 -14.35 9.18 -9.22
C ILE A 133 -14.72 9.64 -7.80
N LYS A 134 -13.73 9.66 -6.90
CA LYS A 134 -13.93 9.92 -5.48
C LYS A 134 -12.64 10.41 -4.84
N GLU A 135 -12.78 11.23 -3.80
CA GLU A 135 -11.73 11.58 -2.87
C GLU A 135 -12.13 11.11 -1.46
N ILE A 136 -11.19 10.52 -0.74
CA ILE A 136 -11.38 9.98 0.60
C ILE A 136 -10.35 10.66 1.50
N GLU A 137 -10.82 11.47 2.43
CA GLU A 137 -9.97 12.14 3.40
C GLU A 137 -9.43 11.14 4.43
N LEU A 138 -8.19 11.34 4.84
CA LEU A 138 -7.51 10.56 5.88
C LEU A 138 -7.22 11.44 7.08
N ASP A 139 -7.21 10.85 8.25
CA ASP A 139 -7.00 11.53 9.53
C ASP A 139 -5.52 11.82 9.83
N ALA A 140 -4.60 11.16 9.11
CA ALA A 140 -3.17 11.28 9.34
C ALA A 140 -2.35 11.04 8.07
N PHE A 141 -1.03 11.20 8.20
CA PHE A 141 -0.06 10.94 7.15
C PHE A 141 0.23 9.45 7.03
N TYR A 142 -0.05 8.86 5.86
CA TYR A 142 0.26 7.47 5.54
C TYR A 142 1.06 7.39 4.25
N LYS A 143 1.96 6.40 4.17
CA LYS A 143 2.84 6.19 3.00
C LYS A 143 2.49 4.97 2.17
N HIS A 144 1.90 3.98 2.82
CA HIS A 144 1.56 2.73 2.17
C HIS A 144 0.16 2.31 2.56
N PHE A 145 -0.51 1.64 1.64
CA PHE A 145 -1.80 1.05 1.92
C PHE A 145 -2.01 -0.23 1.12
N ASP A 146 -2.88 -1.09 1.61
CA ASP A 146 -3.34 -2.26 0.88
C ASP A 146 -4.77 -2.61 1.30
N PHE A 147 -5.51 -3.29 0.45
CA PHE A 147 -6.84 -3.73 0.77
C PHE A 147 -6.82 -4.88 1.78
N TRP A 148 -7.52 -4.70 2.89
CA TRP A 148 -7.80 -5.77 3.83
C TRP A 148 -8.98 -6.62 3.35
N ASP A 149 -10.02 -5.97 2.86
CA ASP A 149 -11.22 -6.59 2.27
C ASP A 149 -11.84 -5.65 1.20
N GLU A 150 -13.13 -5.83 0.92
CA GLU A 150 -13.84 -5.04 -0.09
C GLU A 150 -13.94 -3.55 0.27
N HIS A 151 -14.01 -3.22 1.55
CA HIS A 151 -14.30 -1.88 2.02
C HIS A 151 -13.24 -1.28 2.94
N ARG A 152 -12.32 -2.09 3.43
CA ARG A 152 -11.30 -1.63 4.36
C ARG A 152 -9.92 -1.74 3.76
N VAL A 153 -9.12 -0.71 4.06
CA VAL A 153 -7.71 -0.67 3.71
C VAL A 153 -6.85 -0.66 4.97
N PHE A 154 -5.72 -1.28 4.84
CA PHE A 154 -4.66 -1.25 5.83
C PHE A 154 -3.72 -0.10 5.46
N LEU A 155 -3.57 0.87 6.34
CA LEU A 155 -2.73 2.04 6.16
C LEU A 155 -1.49 1.93 7.03
N SER A 156 -0.33 2.32 6.52
CA SER A 156 0.91 2.37 7.30
C SER A 156 1.74 3.62 7.04
N SER A 157 2.52 3.99 8.04
CA SER A 157 3.44 5.12 7.99
C SER A 157 4.83 4.65 8.44
N ASP A 158 5.88 5.10 7.77
CA ASP A 158 7.27 4.81 8.13
C ASP A 158 7.72 5.55 9.40
N PHE A 159 7.05 6.66 9.70
CA PHE A 159 7.31 7.48 10.88
C PHE A 159 6.07 7.44 11.75
N GLY A 160 6.26 7.24 13.05
CA GLY A 160 5.14 7.32 13.99
C GLY A 160 4.40 8.64 13.79
N ASN A 161 3.16 8.54 13.33
CA ASN A 161 2.22 9.63 13.45
C ASN A 161 2.09 9.96 14.94
N ASP A 162 1.63 11.14 15.30
CA ASP A 162 1.29 11.49 16.69
C ASP A 162 0.29 10.50 17.32
N THR A 163 -0.32 9.65 16.51
CA THR A 163 -1.05 8.46 16.93
C THR A 163 -0.08 7.30 17.16
N TYR A 164 -0.19 6.65 18.31
CA TYR A 164 0.68 5.55 18.79
C TYR A 164 0.71 4.29 17.89
N TYR A 165 0.11 4.33 16.70
CA TYR A 165 -0.06 3.19 15.84
C TYR A 165 0.61 3.42 14.48
N ASN A 166 1.53 2.54 14.12
CA ASN A 166 2.15 2.54 12.80
C ASN A 166 1.23 1.97 11.71
N PHE A 167 0.14 1.31 12.13
CA PHE A 167 -0.81 0.61 11.26
C PHE A 167 -2.24 0.90 11.69
N VAL A 168 -3.08 1.23 10.73
CA VAL A 168 -4.50 1.51 10.92
C VAL A 168 -5.32 0.71 9.91
N LEU A 169 -6.45 0.17 10.36
CA LEU A 169 -7.47 -0.39 9.49
C LEU A 169 -8.56 0.66 9.29
N PHE A 170 -8.68 1.18 8.09
CA PHE A 170 -9.55 2.28 7.74
C PHE A 170 -10.71 1.81 6.85
N ASP A 171 -11.95 2.23 7.13
CA ASP A 171 -13.13 1.90 6.32
C ASP A 171 -13.40 3.01 5.30
N LEU A 172 -13.26 2.67 4.01
CA LEU A 172 -13.41 3.59 2.88
C LEU A 172 -14.82 4.18 2.71
N ARG A 173 -15.82 3.70 3.47
CA ARG A 173 -17.22 4.15 3.42
C ARG A 173 -17.53 5.21 4.47
N THR A 174 -16.88 5.13 5.61
CA THR A 174 -17.20 5.96 6.79
C THR A 174 -16.14 7.03 7.06
N GLY A 175 -14.94 6.88 6.53
CA GLY A 175 -13.81 7.75 6.81
C GLY A 175 -13.10 7.36 8.08
#